data_70fa631d69e5f9116e54d7dbd7eebead
#
_entry.id   70fa631d69e5f9116e54d7dbd7eebead
#
_cell.length_a   1.000
_cell.length_b   1.000
_cell.length_c   1.000
_cell.angle_alpha   90.00
_cell.angle_beta   90.00
_cell.angle_gamma   90.00
#
_symmetry.space_group_name_H-M   'P 1'
#
loop_
_entity.id
_entity.type
_entity.pdbx_description
1 polymer ?
#
loop_
_entity_poly.entity_id
_entity_poly.type
_entity_poly.pdbx_seq_one_letter_code
_entity_poly.pdbx_strand_id
1 'polypeptide(L)'
;AETQTKGRGRFGRNWVSPFGENIYFSSRWEFNSPLSSLSGLSLVVGLAILASLKENQIENDIRLKWPNDLMWQNKKLAGILIEVIAETKGCAQIIIGIGLNVNTATVDNT
;
A
#
# COMPACT_ATOMS: atom_id res chain seq x y z
N ALA A 1 -0.75 8.51 -9.47
CA ALA A 1 -0.66 9.98 -9.37
C ALA A 1 0.79 10.40 -9.18
N GLU A 2 1.11 11.62 -9.52
CA GLU A 2 2.44 12.19 -9.31
C GLU A 2 2.59 12.91 -7.98
N THR A 3 1.46 13.31 -7.39
CA THR A 3 1.39 13.90 -6.06
C THR A 3 0.00 13.66 -5.49
N GLN A 4 -0.12 13.80 -4.18
CA GLN A 4 -1.40 13.74 -3.49
C GLN A 4 -1.54 14.96 -2.58
N THR A 5 -2.69 15.61 -2.60
CA THR A 5 -2.99 16.73 -1.71
C THR A 5 -3.59 16.27 -0.38
N LYS A 6 -4.15 15.07 -0.34
CA LYS A 6 -4.83 14.49 0.82
C LYS A 6 -4.44 13.02 1.02
N GLY A 7 -3.15 12.72 0.84
CA GLY A 7 -2.64 11.37 1.06
C GLY A 7 -2.91 10.89 2.48
N ARG A 8 -3.43 9.66 2.60
CA ARG A 8 -3.85 9.09 3.89
C ARG A 8 -3.16 7.76 4.16
N GLY A 9 -2.80 7.56 5.42
CA GLY A 9 -2.48 6.27 5.97
C GLY A 9 -3.63 5.72 6.80
N ARG A 10 -3.41 4.64 7.53
CA ARG A 10 -4.41 4.09 8.46
C ARG A 10 -4.64 5.05 9.63
N PHE A 11 -5.84 4.98 10.21
CA PHE A 11 -6.24 5.76 11.40
C PHE A 11 -6.14 7.27 11.18
N GLY A 12 -6.43 7.74 9.96
CA GLY A 12 -6.42 9.17 9.64
C GLY A 12 -5.03 9.80 9.59
N ARG A 13 -3.96 9.02 9.61
CA ARG A 13 -2.60 9.54 9.45
C ARG A 13 -2.41 10.11 8.05
N ASN A 14 -1.58 11.13 7.95
CA ASN A 14 -1.22 11.69 6.66
C ASN A 14 -0.15 10.83 5.98
N TRP A 15 -0.26 10.72 4.66
CA TRP A 15 0.79 10.18 3.81
C TRP A 15 1.39 11.32 3.01
N VAL A 16 2.66 11.60 3.21
CA VAL A 16 3.37 12.68 2.52
C VAL A 16 3.67 12.23 1.10
N SER A 17 3.23 13.02 0.12
CA SER A 17 3.25 12.65 -1.30
C SER A 17 3.86 13.75 -2.15
N PRO A 18 5.20 13.97 -2.06
CA PRO A 18 5.85 15.00 -2.87
C PRO A 18 5.73 14.69 -4.37
N PHE A 19 5.69 15.76 -5.17
CA PHE A 19 5.50 15.66 -6.61
C PHE A 19 6.67 14.94 -7.29
N GLY A 20 6.34 13.94 -8.08
CA GLY A 20 7.30 13.30 -9.00
C GLY A 20 8.40 12.48 -8.34
N GLU A 21 8.38 12.26 -7.02
CA GLU A 21 9.45 11.56 -6.33
C GLU A 21 9.17 10.09 -6.05
N ASN A 22 7.90 9.73 -5.93
CA ASN A 22 7.47 8.41 -5.48
C ASN A 22 6.35 7.85 -6.35
N ILE A 23 5.94 6.63 -6.06
CA ILE A 23 4.82 5.99 -6.75
C ILE A 23 3.61 6.03 -5.83
N TYR A 24 2.51 6.60 -6.32
CA TYR A 24 1.21 6.65 -5.65
C TYR A 24 0.20 5.97 -6.55
N PHE A 25 -0.30 4.82 -6.12
CA PHE A 25 -1.14 3.95 -6.93
C PHE A 25 -2.41 3.57 -6.17
N SER A 26 -3.55 3.65 -6.84
CA SER A 26 -4.83 3.17 -6.31
C SER A 26 -5.51 2.27 -7.31
N SER A 27 -6.08 1.18 -6.84
CA SER A 27 -6.78 0.20 -7.68
C SER A 27 -8.09 -0.20 -7.01
N ARG A 28 -9.16 -0.23 -7.80
CA ARG A 28 -10.46 -0.67 -7.34
C ARG A 28 -10.66 -2.14 -7.67
N TRP A 29 -11.16 -2.88 -6.69
CA TRP A 29 -11.41 -4.31 -6.83
C TRP A 29 -12.79 -4.66 -6.31
N GLU A 30 -13.41 -5.62 -6.96
CA GLU A 30 -14.65 -6.24 -6.51
C GLU A 30 -14.40 -7.73 -6.26
N PHE A 31 -14.71 -8.18 -5.06
CA PHE A 31 -14.57 -9.58 -4.66
C PHE A 31 -15.94 -10.18 -4.41
N ASN A 32 -16.20 -11.36 -4.99
CA ASN A 32 -17.39 -12.15 -4.72
C ASN A 32 -17.21 -12.96 -3.44
N SER A 33 -16.82 -12.26 -2.38
CA SER A 33 -16.54 -12.84 -1.08
C SER A 33 -16.95 -11.84 0.00
N PRO A 34 -17.39 -12.31 1.18
CA PRO A 34 -17.71 -11.40 2.27
C PRO A 34 -16.46 -10.66 2.75
N LEU A 35 -16.63 -9.44 3.25
CA LEU A 35 -15.53 -8.62 3.74
C LEU A 35 -14.68 -9.34 4.80
N SER A 36 -15.33 -10.16 5.65
CA SER A 36 -14.64 -10.92 6.68
C SER A 36 -13.59 -11.90 6.14
N SER A 37 -13.73 -12.36 4.88
CA SER A 37 -12.75 -13.26 4.27
C SER A 37 -11.52 -12.55 3.72
N LEU A 38 -11.50 -11.21 3.74
CA LEU A 38 -10.42 -10.40 3.18
C LEU A 38 -9.45 -9.87 4.25
N SER A 39 -9.47 -10.43 5.45
CA SER A 39 -8.67 -9.93 6.57
C SER A 39 -7.15 -9.98 6.34
N GLY A 40 -6.67 -10.90 5.50
CA GLY A 40 -5.25 -11.00 5.17
C GLY A 40 -4.84 -10.30 3.88
N LEU A 41 -5.73 -9.52 3.28
CA LEU A 41 -5.50 -8.97 1.94
C LEU A 41 -4.30 -8.01 1.90
N SER A 42 -4.08 -7.21 2.92
CA SER A 42 -2.93 -6.29 2.94
C SER A 42 -1.58 -7.03 2.92
N LEU A 43 -1.50 -8.21 3.54
CA LEU A 43 -0.30 -9.05 3.46
C LEU A 43 -0.12 -9.62 2.06
N VAL A 44 -1.19 -10.04 1.42
CA VAL A 44 -1.15 -10.54 0.03
C VAL A 44 -0.66 -9.43 -0.91
N VAL A 45 -1.17 -8.22 -0.75
CA VAL A 45 -0.72 -7.06 -1.53
C VAL A 45 0.76 -6.78 -1.26
N GLY A 46 1.20 -6.83 -0.01
CA GLY A 46 2.61 -6.67 0.34
C GLY A 46 3.51 -7.71 -0.32
N LEU A 47 3.10 -8.97 -0.33
CA LEU A 47 3.83 -10.03 -1.02
C LEU A 47 3.88 -9.81 -2.53
N ALA A 48 2.80 -9.31 -3.12
CA ALA A 48 2.76 -8.98 -4.55
C ALA A 48 3.74 -7.86 -4.89
N ILE A 49 3.84 -6.84 -4.05
CA ILE A 49 4.82 -5.76 -4.23
C ILE A 49 6.24 -6.31 -4.15
N LEU A 50 6.53 -7.15 -3.16
CA LEU A 50 7.85 -7.79 -3.04
C LEU A 50 8.21 -8.59 -4.27
N ALA A 51 7.28 -9.40 -4.79
CA ALA A 51 7.49 -10.19 -5.99
C ALA A 51 7.77 -9.30 -7.20
N SER A 52 7.03 -8.21 -7.34
CA SER A 52 7.22 -7.24 -8.42
C SER A 52 8.60 -6.58 -8.36
N LEU A 53 9.05 -6.20 -7.16
CA LEU A 53 10.37 -5.61 -6.98
C LEU A 53 11.48 -6.60 -7.36
N LYS A 54 11.35 -7.87 -6.98
CA LYS A 54 12.30 -8.92 -7.37
C LYS A 54 12.34 -9.15 -8.88
N GLU A 55 11.18 -9.15 -9.53
CA GLU A 55 11.11 -9.28 -10.99
C GLU A 55 11.81 -8.12 -11.70
N ASN A 56 11.85 -6.95 -11.09
CA ASN A 56 12.56 -5.77 -11.60
C ASN A 56 13.98 -5.68 -11.07
N GLN A 57 14.55 -6.80 -10.60
CA GLN A 57 15.95 -6.91 -10.16
C GLN A 57 16.29 -6.06 -8.94
N ILE A 58 15.29 -5.70 -8.14
CA ILE A 58 15.53 -5.02 -6.86
C ILE A 58 15.63 -6.10 -5.79
N GLU A 59 16.87 -6.46 -5.45
CA GLU A 59 17.18 -7.58 -4.55
C GLU A 59 17.61 -7.11 -3.15
N ASN A 60 17.18 -5.94 -2.74
CA ASN A 60 17.45 -5.42 -1.42
C ASN A 60 16.72 -6.26 -0.36
N ASP A 61 17.23 -6.28 0.87
CA ASP A 61 16.59 -6.95 2.00
C ASP A 61 15.36 -6.15 2.45
N ILE A 62 14.26 -6.34 1.74
CA ILE A 62 12.98 -5.69 2.01
C ILE A 62 12.12 -6.66 2.82
N ARG A 63 11.55 -6.18 3.91
CA ARG A 63 10.77 -6.99 4.84
C ARG A 63 9.36 -6.46 4.98
N LEU A 64 8.43 -7.40 5.16
CA LEU A 64 7.06 -7.08 5.53
C LEU A 64 7.00 -6.76 7.02
N LYS A 65 6.36 -5.64 7.34
CA LYS A 65 5.99 -5.30 8.72
C LYS A 65 4.48 -5.37 8.83
N TRP A 66 4.02 -6.22 9.73
CA TRP A 66 2.59 -6.38 10.03
C TRP A 66 1.94 -5.03 10.37
N PRO A 67 0.74 -4.73 9.90
CA PRO A 67 -0.04 -5.56 8.99
C PRO A 67 0.09 -5.15 7.52
N ASN A 68 0.70 -3.99 7.19
CA ASN A 68 0.55 -3.41 5.87
C ASN A 68 1.72 -2.55 5.40
N ASP A 69 2.91 -2.77 5.92
CA ASP A 69 4.08 -1.98 5.57
C ASP A 69 5.19 -2.84 4.98
N LEU A 70 5.94 -2.25 4.06
CA LEU A 70 7.23 -2.77 3.61
C LEU A 70 8.33 -1.89 4.20
N MET A 71 9.35 -2.55 4.74
CA MET A 71 10.48 -1.89 5.39
C MET A 71 11.79 -2.23 4.70
N TRP A 72 12.66 -1.25 4.59
CA TRP A 72 14.03 -1.41 4.15
C TRP A 72 14.95 -0.57 5.03
N GLN A 73 15.98 -1.20 5.60
CA GLN A 73 16.93 -0.54 6.51
C GLN A 73 16.23 0.20 7.66
N ASN A 74 15.22 -0.44 8.26
CA ASN A 74 14.41 0.09 9.35
C ASN A 74 13.61 1.35 9.00
N LYS A 75 13.45 1.64 7.71
CA LYS A 75 12.62 2.75 7.21
C LYS A 75 11.46 2.21 6.41
N LYS A 76 10.37 2.93 6.42
CA LYS A 76 9.18 2.56 5.66
C LYS A 76 9.40 2.80 4.17
N LEU A 77 9.44 1.72 3.41
CA LEU A 77 9.56 1.77 1.95
C LEU A 77 8.21 1.95 1.30
N ALA A 78 7.20 1.23 1.77
CA ALA A 78 5.87 1.30 1.20
C ALA A 78 4.81 1.14 2.29
N GLY A 79 3.68 1.78 2.06
CA GLY A 79 2.48 1.61 2.85
C GLY A 79 1.32 1.14 1.98
N ILE A 80 0.44 0.33 2.56
CA ILE A 80 -0.73 -0.21 1.90
C ILE A 80 -1.96 0.23 2.70
N LEU A 81 -2.94 0.82 2.02
CA LEU A 81 -4.21 1.20 2.62
C LEU A 81 -5.34 0.54 1.83
N ILE A 82 -6.16 -0.23 2.53
CA ILE A 82 -7.33 -0.86 1.95
C ILE A 82 -8.58 -0.18 2.52
N GLU A 83 -9.40 0.38 1.64
CA GLU A 83 -10.61 1.08 2.00
C GLU A 83 -11.83 0.36 1.41
N VAL A 84 -12.85 0.18 2.21
CA VAL A 84 -14.12 -0.42 1.77
C VAL A 84 -15.00 0.68 1.19
N ILE A 85 -15.41 0.52 -0.08
CA ILE A 85 -16.35 1.44 -0.73
C ILE A 85 -17.78 1.02 -0.45
N ALA A 86 -18.05 -0.27 -0.61
CA ALA A 86 -19.38 -0.83 -0.46
C ALA A 86 -19.29 -2.31 -0.08
N GLU A 87 -20.26 -2.77 0.67
CA GLU A 87 -20.44 -4.17 1.00
C GLU A 87 -21.90 -4.55 0.82
N THR A 88 -22.14 -5.59 0.04
CA THR A 88 -23.43 -6.24 -0.10
C THR A 88 -23.26 -7.73 0.19
N LYS A 89 -24.36 -8.48 0.29
CA LYS A 89 -24.27 -9.91 0.64
C LYS A 89 -23.30 -10.67 -0.27
N GLY A 90 -22.22 -11.15 0.33
CA GLY A 90 -21.23 -11.96 -0.35
C GLY A 90 -20.38 -11.20 -1.39
N CYS A 91 -20.42 -9.87 -1.39
CA CYS A 91 -19.64 -9.06 -2.32
C CYS A 91 -19.05 -7.85 -1.61
N ALA A 92 -17.77 -7.58 -1.81
CA ALA A 92 -17.10 -6.42 -1.26
C ALA A 92 -16.42 -5.63 -2.37
N GLN A 93 -16.62 -4.30 -2.37
CA GLN A 93 -15.92 -3.38 -3.25
C GLN A 93 -14.91 -2.59 -2.43
N ILE A 94 -13.65 -2.64 -2.83
CA ILE A 94 -12.56 -2.02 -2.10
C ILE A 94 -11.68 -1.18 -3.02
N ILE A 95 -10.95 -0.26 -2.42
CA ILE A 95 -9.83 0.42 -3.05
C ILE A 95 -8.56 0.00 -2.33
N ILE A 96 -7.57 -0.43 -3.08
CA ILE A 96 -6.23 -0.72 -2.58
C ILE A 96 -5.35 0.47 -2.97
N GLY A 97 -4.87 1.19 -1.96
CA GLY A 97 -3.90 2.27 -2.12
C GLY A 97 -2.51 1.82 -1.75
N ILE A 98 -1.54 2.14 -2.58
CA ILE A 98 -0.13 1.82 -2.36
C ILE A 98 0.69 3.11 -2.53
N GLY A 99 1.47 3.45 -1.52
CA GLY A 99 2.50 4.47 -1.60
C GLY A 99 3.87 3.82 -1.52
N LEU A 100 4.69 3.99 -2.54
CA LEU A 100 6.05 3.45 -2.57
C LEU A 100 7.04 4.60 -2.61
N ASN A 101 7.90 4.69 -1.59
CA ASN A 101 8.94 5.71 -1.50
C ASN A 101 10.12 5.30 -2.37
N VAL A 102 10.42 6.07 -3.40
CA VAL A 102 11.48 5.76 -4.37
C VAL A 102 12.66 6.73 -4.21
N ASN A 103 12.38 8.03 -4.29
CA ASN A 103 13.41 9.08 -4.30
C ASN A 103 13.31 10.04 -3.12
N THR A 104 12.39 9.81 -2.19
CA THR A 104 12.21 10.69 -1.04
C THR A 104 13.22 10.36 0.05
N ALA A 105 14.21 11.21 0.26
CA ALA A 105 15.25 10.99 1.25
C ALA A 105 14.92 11.60 2.61
N THR A 106 14.03 12.59 2.67
CA THR A 106 13.82 13.43 3.85
C THR A 106 12.42 13.35 4.46
N VAL A 107 11.51 12.59 3.83
CA VAL A 107 10.14 12.46 4.30
C VAL A 107 10.00 11.25 5.21
N ASP A 108 9.37 11.44 6.36
CA ASP A 108 9.08 10.38 7.31
C ASP A 108 7.60 10.05 7.27
N ASN A 109 7.26 8.86 6.75
CA ASN A 109 5.92 8.32 6.70
C ASN A 109 5.72 7.17 7.71
N THR A 110 6.58 7.08 8.68
CA THR A 110 6.46 6.10 9.78
C THR A 110 5.50 6.57 10.90
#